data_8d59b056a0fbc65ed3869f29c7738c10
#
_entry.id   8d59b056a0fbc65ed3869f29c7738c10
#
_cell.length_a   1.000
_cell.length_b   1.000
_cell.length_c   1.000
_cell.angle_alpha   90.00
_cell.angle_beta   90.00
_cell.angle_gamma   90.00
#
_symmetry.space_group_name_H-M   'P 1'
#
loop_
_entity.id
_entity.type
_entity.pdbx_description
1 polymer ?
#
loop_
_entity_poly.entity_id
_entity_poly.type
_entity_poly.pdbx_seq_one_letter_code
_entity_poly.pdbx_strand_id
1 'polypeptide(L)'
;MEINYSGKSVLIVDNKLSELGALRQILGQLGVQQIQVASSVNMALSLMRVEQYDLCFVDYDLGRDEKNGLQLLHEANAEQSFSHRNLFVLVVDSERSHLLFGSLENSPDTYISKPYDLTSLRSRLDKVMRVKHVTEPVDRLLDEHEPDKALKACDQLTDMFPGLHLYLSRLKGIVLLQLERHAEAAELFEGLIERRDLPWAEVGLGSAFFHLGRYDDALR
;
A
#
# COMPACT_ATOMS: atom_id res chain seq x y z
N MET A 1 -8.31 3.45 20.55
CA MET A 1 -6.96 4.06 20.57
C MET A 1 -7.00 5.31 19.73
N GLU A 2 -6.65 6.46 20.28
CA GLU A 2 -6.51 7.71 19.53
C GLU A 2 -5.12 7.71 18.87
N ILE A 3 -5.09 8.04 17.56
CA ILE A 3 -3.83 8.07 16.80
C ILE A 3 -3.15 9.41 17.08
N ASN A 4 -1.89 9.36 17.50
CA ASN A 4 -1.05 10.54 17.68
C ASN A 4 -0.20 10.77 16.43
N TYR A 5 -0.38 11.91 15.78
CA TYR A 5 0.37 12.29 14.58
C TYR A 5 1.60 13.18 14.87
N SER A 6 1.76 13.69 16.11
CA SER A 6 2.79 14.72 16.42
C SER A 6 4.23 14.22 16.27
N GLY A 7 4.45 12.91 16.45
CA GLY A 7 5.79 12.31 16.30
C GLY A 7 6.02 11.65 14.94
N LYS A 8 5.09 11.82 13.99
CA LYS A 8 5.19 11.17 12.69
C LYS A 8 5.97 11.99 11.68
N SER A 9 6.88 11.32 10.96
CA SER A 9 7.58 11.87 9.80
C SER A 9 6.79 11.61 8.52
N VAL A 10 6.58 12.66 7.72
CA VAL A 10 5.73 12.58 6.52
C VAL A 10 6.47 13.09 5.30
N LEU A 11 6.41 12.32 4.21
CA LEU A 11 6.80 12.75 2.87
C LEU A 11 5.55 13.01 2.03
N ILE A 12 5.49 14.16 1.36
CA ILE A 12 4.46 14.49 0.38
C ILE A 12 5.12 14.57 -1.00
N VAL A 13 4.59 13.84 -1.96
CA VAL A 13 5.07 13.84 -3.34
C VAL A 13 3.96 14.29 -4.27
N ASP A 14 4.09 15.49 -4.82
CA ASP A 14 3.15 16.09 -5.77
C ASP A 14 3.89 17.17 -6.58
N ASN A 15 3.65 17.25 -7.89
CA ASN A 15 4.27 18.28 -8.75
C ASN A 15 3.53 19.62 -8.73
N LYS A 16 2.36 19.70 -8.06
CA LYS A 16 1.53 20.91 -7.95
C LYS A 16 1.73 21.58 -6.59
N LEU A 17 2.37 22.75 -6.57
CA LEU A 17 2.66 23.48 -5.33
C LEU A 17 1.41 23.79 -4.49
N SER A 18 0.26 24.06 -5.13
CA SER A 18 -1.02 24.30 -4.46
C SER A 18 -1.50 23.08 -3.66
N GLU A 19 -1.38 21.89 -4.25
CA GLU A 19 -1.77 20.61 -3.62
C GLU A 19 -0.85 20.28 -2.44
N LEU A 20 0.47 20.42 -2.65
CA LEU A 20 1.46 20.29 -1.58
C LEU A 20 1.13 21.19 -0.38
N GLY A 21 0.81 22.47 -0.65
CA GLY A 21 0.45 23.44 0.38
C GLY A 21 -0.82 23.07 1.13
N ALA A 22 -1.86 22.67 0.42
CA ALA A 22 -3.14 22.27 1.00
C ALA A 22 -3.00 21.02 1.90
N LEU A 23 -2.34 19.97 1.42
CA LEU A 23 -2.11 18.77 2.20
C LEU A 23 -1.24 19.03 3.42
N ARG A 24 -0.16 19.82 3.27
CA ARG A 24 0.70 20.21 4.39
C ARG A 24 -0.08 20.94 5.48
N GLN A 25 -0.98 21.84 5.09
CA GLN A 25 -1.84 22.56 6.05
C GLN A 25 -2.75 21.59 6.82
N ILE A 26 -3.40 20.66 6.14
CA ILE A 26 -4.29 19.67 6.77
C ILE A 26 -3.49 18.76 7.72
N LEU A 27 -2.32 18.27 7.31
CA LEU A 27 -1.46 17.45 8.16
C LEU A 27 -0.95 18.22 9.39
N GLY A 28 -0.63 19.51 9.23
CA GLY A 28 -0.30 20.39 10.35
C GLY A 28 -1.45 20.51 11.37
N GLN A 29 -2.71 20.58 10.90
CA GLN A 29 -3.89 20.57 11.79
C GLN A 29 -4.09 19.24 12.50
N LEU A 30 -3.62 18.11 11.93
CA LEU A 30 -3.56 16.82 12.61
C LEU A 30 -2.43 16.73 13.64
N GLY A 31 -1.53 17.71 13.68
CA GLY A 31 -0.41 17.76 14.61
C GLY A 31 0.91 17.25 14.06
N VAL A 32 1.00 16.90 12.76
CA VAL A 32 2.26 16.49 12.13
C VAL A 32 3.24 17.67 12.13
N GLN A 33 4.45 17.44 12.64
CA GLN A 33 5.48 18.48 12.75
C GLN A 33 6.59 18.32 11.72
N GLN A 34 6.88 17.09 11.31
CA GLN A 34 7.96 16.76 10.37
C GLN A 34 7.37 16.42 9.00
N ILE A 35 7.40 17.37 8.08
CA ILE A 35 6.87 17.21 6.72
C ILE A 35 7.95 17.63 5.73
N GLN A 36 8.40 16.68 4.92
CA GLN A 36 9.21 16.92 3.74
C GLN A 36 8.35 16.84 2.47
N VAL A 37 8.81 17.50 1.41
CA VAL A 37 8.10 17.54 0.14
C VAL A 37 9.03 17.19 -1.01
N ALA A 38 8.52 16.48 -1.99
CA ALA A 38 9.19 16.18 -3.25
C ALA A 38 8.28 16.53 -4.42
N SER A 39 8.83 17.13 -5.45
CA SER A 39 8.08 17.52 -6.66
C SER A 39 8.27 16.55 -7.83
N SER A 40 9.04 15.48 -7.65
CA SER A 40 9.31 14.46 -8.67
C SER A 40 9.62 13.10 -8.03
N VAL A 41 9.49 12.03 -8.82
CA VAL A 41 9.84 10.66 -8.41
C VAL A 41 11.29 10.56 -7.97
N ASN A 42 12.22 11.13 -8.76
CA ASN A 42 13.65 11.06 -8.45
C ASN A 42 13.99 11.76 -7.13
N MET A 43 13.36 12.90 -6.85
CA MET A 43 13.54 13.58 -5.56
C MET A 43 12.97 12.75 -4.41
N ALA A 44 11.78 12.16 -4.58
CA ALA A 44 11.17 11.31 -3.57
C ALA A 44 12.04 10.08 -3.24
N LEU A 45 12.53 9.35 -4.25
CA LEU A 45 13.43 8.21 -4.06
C LEU A 45 14.73 8.62 -3.37
N SER A 46 15.30 9.76 -3.75
CA SER A 46 16.51 10.28 -3.11
C SER A 46 16.31 10.56 -1.62
N LEU A 47 15.16 11.09 -1.24
CA LEU A 47 14.78 11.31 0.15
C LEU A 47 14.54 9.99 0.90
N MET A 48 13.81 9.04 0.29
CA MET A 48 13.51 7.73 0.89
C MET A 48 14.75 6.87 1.12
N ARG A 49 15.82 7.06 0.33
CA ARG A 49 17.12 6.37 0.54
C ARG A 49 17.88 6.87 1.76
N VAL A 50 17.63 8.11 2.17
CA VAL A 50 18.37 8.78 3.26
C VAL A 50 17.57 8.76 4.56
N GLU A 51 16.26 8.90 4.48
CA GLU A 51 15.37 9.01 5.64
C GLU A 51 14.20 8.03 5.55
N GLN A 52 13.72 7.57 6.70
CA GLN A 52 12.50 6.78 6.81
C GLN A 52 11.32 7.68 7.16
N TYR A 53 10.21 7.50 6.45
CA TYR A 53 8.97 8.25 6.66
C TYR A 53 7.88 7.31 7.16
N ASP A 54 7.21 7.69 8.25
CA ASP A 54 6.06 6.92 8.75
C ASP A 54 4.89 6.91 7.75
N LEU A 55 4.69 8.04 7.04
CA LEU A 55 3.63 8.21 6.05
C LEU A 55 4.19 8.86 4.78
N CYS A 56 3.89 8.27 3.63
CA CYS A 56 4.17 8.86 2.32
C CYS A 56 2.86 9.11 1.59
N PHE A 57 2.55 10.39 1.31
CA PHE A 57 1.44 10.78 0.45
C PHE A 57 1.97 11.05 -0.93
N VAL A 58 1.52 10.29 -1.91
CA VAL A 58 2.03 10.37 -3.27
C VAL A 58 0.89 10.60 -4.25
N ASP A 59 0.94 11.67 -5.02
CA ASP A 59 -0.01 11.87 -6.12
C ASP A 59 0.19 10.80 -7.20
N TYR A 60 -0.91 10.29 -7.73
CA TYR A 60 -0.87 9.33 -8.82
C TYR A 60 -0.26 9.96 -10.08
N ASP A 61 -0.61 11.20 -10.40
CA ASP A 61 -0.21 11.90 -11.63
C ASP A 61 0.88 12.95 -11.33
N LEU A 62 2.12 12.55 -11.46
CA LEU A 62 3.29 13.41 -11.23
C LEU A 62 3.77 14.15 -12.50
N GLY A 63 3.03 14.05 -13.61
CA GLY A 63 3.33 14.76 -14.86
C GLY A 63 3.50 13.84 -16.06
N ARG A 64 3.47 14.42 -17.26
CA ARG A 64 3.44 13.64 -18.52
C ARG A 64 4.71 12.83 -18.79
N ASP A 65 5.86 13.36 -18.37
CA ASP A 65 7.17 12.75 -18.62
C ASP A 65 7.76 12.11 -17.35
N GLU A 66 6.96 12.03 -16.30
CA GLU A 66 7.33 11.44 -15.00
C GLU A 66 6.66 10.07 -14.80
N LYS A 67 7.30 9.23 -14.00
CA LYS A 67 6.67 8.01 -13.49
C LYS A 67 5.50 8.40 -12.58
N ASN A 68 4.43 7.59 -12.58
CA ASN A 68 3.30 7.82 -11.69
C ASN A 68 3.58 7.33 -10.26
N GLY A 69 2.66 7.64 -9.33
CA GLY A 69 2.83 7.29 -7.91
C GLY A 69 2.91 5.78 -7.63
N LEU A 70 2.29 4.91 -8.45
CA LEU A 70 2.43 3.45 -8.31
C LEU A 70 3.80 2.97 -8.79
N GLN A 71 4.35 3.58 -9.86
CA GLN A 71 5.69 3.27 -10.32
C GLN A 71 6.76 3.72 -9.32
N LEU A 72 6.52 4.83 -8.61
CA LEU A 72 7.36 5.25 -7.49
C LEU A 72 7.35 4.19 -6.38
N LEU A 73 6.17 3.70 -5.97
CA LEU A 73 6.06 2.64 -4.96
C LEU A 73 6.79 1.37 -5.39
N HIS A 74 6.61 0.95 -6.65
CA HIS A 74 7.30 -0.21 -7.21
C HIS A 74 8.83 -0.06 -7.11
N GLU A 75 9.36 1.09 -7.49
CA GLU A 75 10.80 1.38 -7.44
C GLU A 75 11.32 1.43 -5.99
N ALA A 76 10.59 2.09 -5.10
CA ALA A 76 10.95 2.17 -3.69
C ALA A 76 10.99 0.79 -3.02
N ASN A 77 10.05 -0.10 -3.37
CA ASN A 77 10.04 -1.49 -2.90
C ASN A 77 11.22 -2.29 -3.50
N ALA A 78 11.48 -2.16 -4.81
CA ALA A 78 12.59 -2.85 -5.47
C ALA A 78 13.96 -2.43 -4.90
N GLU A 79 14.11 -1.17 -4.51
CA GLU A 79 15.30 -0.63 -3.87
C GLU A 79 15.35 -0.87 -2.35
N GLN A 80 14.30 -1.44 -1.75
CA GLN A 80 14.15 -1.59 -0.30
C GLN A 80 14.30 -0.26 0.46
N SER A 81 13.95 0.84 -0.18
CA SER A 81 13.99 2.19 0.40
C SER A 81 12.70 2.57 1.15
N PHE A 82 11.70 1.69 1.12
CA PHE A 82 10.42 1.86 1.81
C PHE A 82 10.12 0.64 2.69
N SER A 83 9.95 0.85 3.99
CA SER A 83 9.65 -0.21 4.95
C SER A 83 8.18 -0.62 4.89
N HIS A 84 7.88 -1.91 5.01
CA HIS A 84 6.51 -2.43 5.10
C HIS A 84 5.74 -1.88 6.30
N ARG A 85 6.43 -1.45 7.36
CA ARG A 85 5.81 -0.81 8.54
C ARG A 85 5.31 0.61 8.27
N ASN A 86 5.80 1.25 7.22
CA ASN A 86 5.42 2.61 6.85
C ASN A 86 4.11 2.58 6.04
N LEU A 87 3.45 3.72 5.95
CA LEU A 87 2.16 3.85 5.28
C LEU A 87 2.31 4.59 3.96
N PHE A 88 1.99 3.92 2.85
CA PHE A 88 1.94 4.53 1.53
C PHE A 88 0.49 4.89 1.17
N VAL A 89 0.22 6.17 1.04
CA VAL A 89 -1.09 6.74 0.71
C VAL A 89 -1.05 7.30 -0.70
N LEU A 90 -1.77 6.68 -1.63
CA LEU A 90 -1.89 7.19 -2.98
C LEU A 90 -3.00 8.24 -3.05
N VAL A 91 -2.68 9.43 -3.53
CA VAL A 91 -3.64 10.52 -3.75
C VAL A 91 -4.06 10.50 -5.22
N VAL A 92 -5.35 10.50 -5.49
CA VAL A 92 -5.89 10.34 -6.86
C VAL A 92 -7.00 11.34 -7.13
N ASP A 93 -7.15 11.72 -8.38
CA ASP A 93 -8.35 12.43 -8.82
C ASP A 93 -9.56 11.49 -8.79
N SER A 94 -10.74 11.99 -8.39
CA SER A 94 -11.96 11.18 -8.25
C SER A 94 -12.33 10.39 -9.52
N GLU A 95 -12.05 10.95 -10.69
CA GLU A 95 -12.32 10.34 -12.00
C GLU A 95 -11.45 9.10 -12.27
N ARG A 96 -10.28 8.99 -11.64
CA ARG A 96 -9.30 7.90 -11.86
C ARG A 96 -9.33 6.83 -10.77
N SER A 97 -10.14 6.98 -9.75
CA SER A 97 -10.19 6.04 -8.61
C SER A 97 -10.53 4.60 -9.02
N HIS A 98 -11.30 4.41 -10.09
CA HIS A 98 -11.68 3.09 -10.60
C HIS A 98 -10.52 2.30 -11.24
N LEU A 99 -9.44 2.98 -11.66
CA LEU A 99 -8.27 2.34 -12.27
C LEU A 99 -7.37 1.61 -11.27
N LEU A 100 -7.60 1.80 -9.96
CA LEU A 100 -6.71 1.32 -8.92
C LEU A 100 -7.11 -0.02 -8.32
N PHE A 101 -8.28 -0.55 -8.66
CA PHE A 101 -8.84 -1.74 -8.02
C PHE A 101 -8.17 -3.07 -8.39
N GLY A 102 -7.36 -3.11 -9.46
CA GLY A 102 -6.73 -4.34 -9.97
C GLY A 102 -5.26 -4.56 -9.60
N SER A 103 -4.61 -3.61 -8.91
CA SER A 103 -3.19 -3.78 -8.54
C SER A 103 -3.03 -4.63 -7.29
N LEU A 104 -2.32 -5.76 -7.37
CA LEU A 104 -2.02 -6.62 -6.24
C LEU A 104 -0.61 -6.40 -5.68
N GLU A 105 0.41 -6.53 -6.51
CA GLU A 105 1.82 -6.63 -6.07
C GLU A 105 2.41 -5.32 -5.55
N ASN A 106 2.02 -4.19 -6.14
CA ASN A 106 2.50 -2.86 -5.74
C ASN A 106 1.33 -1.97 -5.35
N SER A 107 0.51 -2.47 -4.42
CA SER A 107 -0.64 -1.72 -3.97
C SER A 107 -0.29 -0.81 -2.80
N PRO A 108 -0.75 0.45 -2.84
CA PRO A 108 -0.65 1.32 -1.69
C PRO A 108 -1.48 0.77 -0.52
N ASP A 109 -1.12 1.14 0.71
CA ASP A 109 -1.90 0.75 1.90
C ASP A 109 -3.30 1.35 1.88
N THR A 110 -3.45 2.53 1.31
CA THR A 110 -4.73 3.17 1.07
C THR A 110 -4.62 4.20 -0.06
N TYR A 111 -5.77 4.60 -0.59
CA TYR A 111 -5.87 5.74 -1.50
C TYR A 111 -6.85 6.79 -0.98
N ILE A 112 -6.66 8.04 -1.38
CA ILE A 112 -7.50 9.17 -1.03
C ILE A 112 -7.85 9.93 -2.31
N SER A 113 -9.15 10.11 -2.56
CA SER A 113 -9.63 10.85 -3.74
C SER A 113 -9.72 12.33 -3.45
N LYS A 114 -9.24 13.16 -4.37
CA LYS A 114 -9.45 14.61 -4.37
C LYS A 114 -10.89 14.93 -4.79
N PRO A 115 -11.55 15.96 -4.22
CA PRO A 115 -11.07 16.77 -3.10
C PRO A 115 -11.27 16.06 -1.76
N TYR A 116 -10.42 16.35 -0.79
CA TYR A 116 -10.52 15.85 0.58
C TYR A 116 -10.41 16.98 1.59
N ASP A 117 -10.98 16.79 2.77
CA ASP A 117 -10.90 17.69 3.91
C ASP A 117 -10.21 17.01 5.11
N LEU A 118 -10.01 17.77 6.18
CA LEU A 118 -9.41 17.29 7.43
C LEU A 118 -10.17 16.08 8.01
N THR A 119 -11.50 16.09 7.97
CA THR A 119 -12.33 15.06 8.59
C THR A 119 -12.24 13.74 7.84
N SER A 120 -12.39 13.80 6.51
CA SER A 120 -12.30 12.64 5.63
C SER A 120 -10.88 12.04 5.62
N LEU A 121 -9.86 12.89 5.56
CA LEU A 121 -8.45 12.47 5.63
C LEU A 121 -8.16 11.77 6.96
N ARG A 122 -8.49 12.41 8.10
CA ARG A 122 -8.29 11.84 9.44
C ARG A 122 -8.98 10.49 9.59
N SER A 123 -10.26 10.41 9.20
CA SER A 123 -11.03 9.16 9.30
C SER A 123 -10.38 8.01 8.52
N ARG A 124 -9.90 8.31 7.31
CA ARG A 124 -9.21 7.31 6.47
C ARG A 124 -7.88 6.88 7.08
N LEU A 125 -7.05 7.84 7.51
CA LEU A 125 -5.75 7.56 8.13
C LEU A 125 -5.90 6.79 9.44
N ASP A 126 -6.80 7.19 10.33
CA ASP A 126 -7.06 6.50 11.59
C ASP A 126 -7.43 5.03 11.36
N LYS A 127 -8.23 4.75 10.32
CA LYS A 127 -8.63 3.39 9.98
C LYS A 127 -7.42 2.56 9.52
N VAL A 128 -6.65 3.04 8.57
CA VAL A 128 -5.52 2.27 8.02
C VAL A 128 -4.38 2.14 9.02
N MET A 129 -4.12 3.16 9.83
CA MET A 129 -3.10 3.08 10.89
C MET A 129 -3.45 2.07 12.00
N ARG A 130 -4.75 1.90 12.32
CA ARG A 130 -5.17 0.81 13.23
C ARG A 130 -4.91 -0.56 12.63
N VAL A 131 -5.15 -0.74 11.34
CA VAL A 131 -4.81 -2.00 10.64
C VAL A 131 -3.31 -2.22 10.68
N LYS A 132 -2.50 -1.23 10.29
CA LYS A 132 -1.02 -1.29 10.34
C LYS A 132 -0.50 -1.63 11.74
N HIS A 133 -1.10 -1.07 12.79
CA HIS A 133 -0.72 -1.39 14.17
C HIS A 133 -0.97 -2.87 14.50
N VAL A 134 -2.06 -3.46 14.02
CA VAL A 134 -2.35 -4.89 14.22
C VAL A 134 -1.43 -5.77 13.37
N THR A 135 -1.10 -5.35 12.15
CA THR A 135 -0.25 -6.12 11.22
C THR A 135 1.25 -5.86 11.38
N GLU A 136 1.65 -4.98 12.30
CA GLU A 136 3.06 -4.65 12.55
C GLU A 136 3.97 -5.89 12.68
N PRO A 137 3.58 -6.98 13.36
CA PRO A 137 4.41 -8.17 13.45
C PRO A 137 4.70 -8.82 12.09
N VAL A 138 3.74 -8.77 11.16
CA VAL A 138 3.91 -9.27 9.78
C VAL A 138 4.82 -8.34 9.00
N ASP A 139 4.52 -7.04 9.03
CA ASP A 139 5.28 -6.00 8.34
C ASP A 139 6.76 -6.01 8.76
N ARG A 140 7.03 -6.18 10.07
CA ARG A 140 8.39 -6.32 10.60
C ARG A 140 9.10 -7.56 10.07
N LEU A 141 8.43 -8.71 10.05
CA LEU A 141 9.02 -9.95 9.54
C LEU A 141 9.35 -9.87 8.05
N LEU A 142 8.56 -9.12 7.28
CA LEU A 142 8.86 -8.84 5.87
C LEU A 142 10.10 -7.95 5.72
N ASP A 143 10.22 -6.88 6.54
CA ASP A 143 11.41 -6.02 6.57
C ASP A 143 12.68 -6.80 7.00
N GLU A 144 12.53 -7.80 7.87
CA GLU A 144 13.61 -8.70 8.33
C GLU A 144 13.93 -9.83 7.32
N HIS A 145 13.28 -9.85 6.15
CA HIS A 145 13.41 -10.90 5.13
C HIS A 145 13.07 -12.31 5.63
N GLU A 146 12.04 -12.41 6.48
CA GLU A 146 11.55 -13.65 7.08
C GLU A 146 10.11 -14.00 6.59
N PRO A 147 9.91 -14.16 5.25
CA PRO A 147 8.56 -14.26 4.68
C PRO A 147 7.79 -15.50 5.13
N ASP A 148 8.45 -16.64 5.38
CA ASP A 148 7.78 -17.83 5.91
C ASP A 148 7.24 -17.63 7.33
N LYS A 149 7.92 -16.81 8.15
CA LYS A 149 7.39 -16.43 9.46
C LYS A 149 6.26 -15.42 9.32
N ALA A 150 6.35 -14.51 8.35
CA ALA A 150 5.28 -13.55 8.03
C ALA A 150 3.98 -14.27 7.62
N LEU A 151 4.06 -15.33 6.79
CA LEU A 151 2.90 -16.15 6.43
C LEU A 151 2.22 -16.77 7.67
N LYS A 152 3.01 -17.35 8.58
CA LYS A 152 2.47 -17.91 9.84
C LYS A 152 1.85 -16.84 10.73
N ALA A 153 2.45 -15.65 10.79
CA ALA A 153 1.91 -14.52 11.54
C ALA A 153 0.57 -14.04 10.94
N CYS A 154 0.42 -14.06 9.60
CA CYS A 154 -0.86 -13.77 8.94
C CYS A 154 -1.97 -14.73 9.39
N ASP A 155 -1.68 -16.04 9.45
CA ASP A 155 -2.64 -17.04 9.89
C ASP A 155 -3.05 -16.81 11.36
N GLN A 156 -2.09 -16.59 12.25
CA GLN A 156 -2.35 -16.30 13.67
C GLN A 156 -3.18 -15.01 13.86
N LEU A 157 -2.87 -13.95 13.11
CA LEU A 157 -3.62 -12.70 13.18
C LEU A 157 -5.04 -12.87 12.60
N THR A 158 -5.23 -13.72 11.60
CA THR A 158 -6.56 -14.02 11.05
C THR A 158 -7.46 -14.67 12.09
N ASP A 159 -6.92 -15.58 12.90
CA ASP A 159 -7.65 -16.23 13.99
C ASP A 159 -8.00 -15.24 15.11
N MET A 160 -7.07 -14.34 15.45
CA MET A 160 -7.28 -13.34 16.50
C MET A 160 -8.18 -12.17 16.06
N PHE A 161 -8.13 -11.81 14.77
CA PHE A 161 -8.84 -10.65 14.20
C PHE A 161 -9.60 -11.04 12.91
N PRO A 162 -10.70 -11.80 13.02
CA PRO A 162 -11.47 -12.27 11.83
C PRO A 162 -11.93 -11.14 10.91
N GLY A 163 -12.13 -9.93 11.45
CA GLY A 163 -12.48 -8.74 10.67
C GLY A 163 -11.39 -8.27 9.70
N LEU A 164 -10.16 -8.72 9.86
CA LEU A 164 -9.03 -8.43 8.97
C LEU A 164 -8.72 -9.56 7.97
N HIS A 165 -9.55 -10.61 7.94
CA HIS A 165 -9.33 -11.78 7.10
C HIS A 165 -8.97 -11.42 5.64
N LEU A 166 -9.76 -10.57 4.98
CA LEU A 166 -9.49 -10.19 3.58
C LEU A 166 -8.17 -9.43 3.41
N TYR A 167 -7.84 -8.54 4.34
CA TYR A 167 -6.56 -7.80 4.31
C TYR A 167 -5.38 -8.75 4.49
N LEU A 168 -5.45 -9.62 5.49
CA LEU A 168 -4.40 -10.60 5.78
C LEU A 168 -4.24 -11.64 4.67
N SER A 169 -5.37 -12.09 4.06
CA SER A 169 -5.34 -12.98 2.89
C SER A 169 -4.70 -12.33 1.68
N ARG A 170 -4.96 -11.03 1.45
CA ARG A 170 -4.29 -10.28 0.38
C ARG A 170 -2.78 -10.21 0.62
N LEU A 171 -2.36 -9.84 1.82
CA LEU A 171 -0.95 -9.78 2.19
C LEU A 171 -0.27 -11.15 2.04
N LYS A 172 -0.92 -12.22 2.53
CA LYS A 172 -0.46 -13.60 2.37
C LYS A 172 -0.29 -13.98 0.89
N GLY A 173 -1.27 -13.64 0.04
CA GLY A 173 -1.21 -13.90 -1.40
C GLY A 173 -0.03 -13.18 -2.08
N ILE A 174 0.23 -11.91 -1.72
CA ILE A 174 1.38 -11.15 -2.22
C ILE A 174 2.69 -11.85 -1.83
N VAL A 175 2.84 -12.22 -0.57
CA VAL A 175 4.04 -12.90 -0.05
C VAL A 175 4.24 -14.26 -0.74
N LEU A 176 3.18 -15.03 -0.97
CA LEU A 176 3.26 -16.31 -1.69
C LEU A 176 3.74 -16.13 -3.15
N LEU A 177 3.23 -15.10 -3.85
CA LEU A 177 3.68 -14.78 -5.21
C LEU A 177 5.17 -14.37 -5.23
N GLN A 178 5.62 -13.55 -4.27
CA GLN A 178 7.01 -13.14 -4.14
C GLN A 178 7.96 -14.31 -3.84
N LEU A 179 7.48 -15.33 -3.12
CA LEU A 179 8.20 -16.56 -2.83
C LEU A 179 8.13 -17.60 -3.98
N GLU A 180 7.53 -17.25 -5.12
CA GLU A 180 7.29 -18.14 -6.24
C GLU A 180 6.46 -19.41 -5.86
N ARG A 181 5.72 -19.35 -4.73
CA ARG A 181 4.82 -20.40 -4.26
C ARG A 181 3.46 -20.30 -4.97
N HIS A 182 3.50 -20.32 -6.31
CA HIS A 182 2.36 -19.99 -7.18
C HIS A 182 1.17 -20.93 -6.99
N ALA A 183 1.41 -22.22 -6.70
CA ALA A 183 0.32 -23.17 -6.46
C ALA A 183 -0.47 -22.84 -5.20
N GLU A 184 0.20 -22.46 -4.11
CA GLU A 184 -0.44 -22.07 -2.85
C GLU A 184 -1.13 -20.70 -2.98
N ALA A 185 -0.54 -19.79 -3.76
CA ALA A 185 -1.18 -18.52 -4.09
C ALA A 185 -2.49 -18.74 -4.87
N ALA A 186 -2.48 -19.63 -5.88
CA ALA A 186 -3.68 -19.95 -6.66
C ALA A 186 -4.78 -20.54 -5.76
N GLU A 187 -4.47 -21.52 -4.92
CA GLU A 187 -5.44 -22.12 -3.98
C GLU A 187 -6.05 -21.06 -3.04
N LEU A 188 -5.23 -20.15 -2.50
CA LEU A 188 -5.70 -19.08 -1.65
C LEU A 188 -6.67 -18.16 -2.40
N PHE A 189 -6.31 -17.70 -3.61
CA PHE A 189 -7.15 -16.78 -4.38
C PHE A 189 -8.43 -17.44 -4.88
N GLU A 190 -8.39 -18.70 -5.36
CA GLU A 190 -9.58 -19.48 -5.75
C GLU A 190 -10.59 -19.54 -4.59
N GLY A 191 -10.15 -19.89 -3.39
CA GLY A 191 -11.02 -19.98 -2.21
C GLY A 191 -11.60 -18.62 -1.76
N LEU A 192 -10.98 -17.51 -2.11
CA LEU A 192 -11.50 -16.16 -1.85
C LEU A 192 -12.55 -15.74 -2.88
N ILE A 193 -12.30 -16.00 -4.17
CA ILE A 193 -13.17 -15.62 -5.29
C ILE A 193 -14.48 -16.40 -5.27
N GLU A 194 -14.48 -17.68 -4.89
CA GLU A 194 -15.70 -18.49 -4.74
C GLU A 194 -16.74 -17.85 -3.84
N ARG A 195 -16.31 -17.02 -2.88
CA ARG A 195 -17.18 -16.44 -1.85
C ARG A 195 -17.57 -14.98 -2.12
N ARG A 196 -16.78 -14.27 -2.90
CA ARG A 196 -16.96 -12.83 -3.14
C ARG A 196 -16.30 -12.42 -4.46
N ASP A 197 -16.89 -11.44 -5.11
CA ASP A 197 -16.27 -10.68 -6.19
C ASP A 197 -15.13 -9.81 -5.61
N LEU A 198 -13.89 -10.16 -5.92
CA LEU A 198 -12.66 -9.54 -5.42
C LEU A 198 -11.67 -9.33 -6.57
N PRO A 199 -11.76 -8.22 -7.32
CA PRO A 199 -10.90 -7.98 -8.50
C PRO A 199 -9.40 -8.14 -8.24
N TRP A 200 -8.93 -7.76 -7.06
CA TRP A 200 -7.52 -7.96 -6.69
C TRP A 200 -7.13 -9.44 -6.55
N ALA A 201 -8.07 -10.29 -6.10
CA ALA A 201 -7.81 -11.73 -5.99
C ALA A 201 -7.84 -12.41 -7.36
N GLU A 202 -8.69 -11.93 -8.27
CA GLU A 202 -8.72 -12.39 -9.67
C GLU A 202 -7.39 -12.07 -10.38
N VAL A 203 -6.86 -10.85 -10.20
CA VAL A 203 -5.54 -10.48 -10.72
C VAL A 203 -4.45 -11.36 -10.12
N GLY A 204 -4.50 -11.63 -8.81
CA GLY A 204 -3.56 -12.51 -8.13
C GLY A 204 -3.62 -13.96 -8.65
N LEU A 205 -4.82 -14.46 -8.87
CA LEU A 205 -5.03 -15.80 -9.44
C LEU A 205 -4.50 -15.89 -10.88
N GLY A 206 -4.80 -14.90 -11.72
CA GLY A 206 -4.26 -14.80 -13.07
C GLY A 206 -2.74 -14.77 -13.09
N SER A 207 -2.10 -14.00 -12.18
CA SER A 207 -0.65 -13.99 -12.02
C SER A 207 -0.11 -15.38 -11.62
N ALA A 208 -0.73 -16.02 -10.63
CA ALA A 208 -0.33 -17.36 -10.19
C ALA A 208 -0.44 -18.39 -11.34
N PHE A 209 -1.54 -18.40 -12.08
CA PHE A 209 -1.73 -19.32 -13.23
C PHE A 209 -0.74 -19.05 -14.36
N PHE A 210 -0.43 -17.78 -14.63
CA PHE A 210 0.57 -17.41 -15.63
C PHE A 210 1.93 -18.03 -15.30
N HIS A 211 2.39 -17.91 -14.06
CA HIS A 211 3.66 -18.47 -13.60
C HIS A 211 3.65 -20.01 -13.52
N LEU A 212 2.49 -20.62 -13.34
CA LEU A 212 2.31 -22.07 -13.42
C LEU A 212 2.23 -22.62 -14.86
N GLY A 213 2.28 -21.75 -15.89
CA GLY A 213 2.13 -22.12 -17.29
C GLY A 213 0.69 -22.45 -17.70
N ARG A 214 -0.30 -22.14 -16.85
CA ARG A 214 -1.73 -22.33 -17.10
C ARG A 214 -2.33 -21.12 -17.79
N TYR A 215 -1.85 -20.80 -18.99
CA TYR A 215 -2.17 -19.54 -19.68
C TYR A 215 -3.65 -19.39 -20.04
N ASP A 216 -4.34 -20.49 -20.41
CA ASP A 216 -5.77 -20.44 -20.70
C ASP A 216 -6.62 -20.11 -19.46
N ASP A 217 -6.20 -20.53 -18.30
CA ASP A 217 -6.86 -20.21 -17.03
C ASP A 217 -6.55 -18.78 -16.56
N ALA A 218 -5.35 -18.28 -16.84
CA ALA A 218 -4.94 -16.91 -16.51
C ALA A 218 -5.70 -15.84 -17.33
N LEU A 219 -6.30 -16.18 -18.47
CA LEU A 219 -7.05 -15.26 -19.35
C LEU A 219 -8.56 -15.24 -19.06
N ARG A 220 -9.06 -16.04 -18.15
CA ARG A 220 -10.49 -16.10 -17.75
C ARG A 220 -10.79 -15.19 -16.58
#